data_81827b5e1c892f7c0414a20dbb5c5808
#
_entry.id   81827b5e1c892f7c0414a20dbb5c5808
#
_cell.length_a   1.000
_cell.length_b   1.000
_cell.length_c   1.000
_cell.angle_alpha   90.00
_cell.angle_beta   90.00
_cell.angle_gamma   90.00
#
_symmetry.space_group_name_H-M   'P 1'
#
loop_
_entity.id
_entity.type
_entity.pdbx_description
1 polymer ?
#
loop_
_entity_poly.entity_id
_entity_poly.type
_entity_poly.pdbx_seq_one_letter_code
_entity_poly.pdbx_strand_id
1 'polypeptide(L)'
;LAEWHRHVPTYFTADDHELINDIYGAGETGYVNRRAVFRDIATQAWFDYLAWANPTEHDAPAHFGSAHFEKGSDVLEDPDADFTSLPLADMANLHVHWGTPTAGVPDSKLDAQPGNPNSAVYEIVKVLGPNKLQVKPVAKATGRASYSIGRRCYGKFTVSNCDFFLLDTRTHRNLHNVDHPDNPKATMLGKQQLKWLKDGIRKS
;
A
#
# COMPACT_ATOMS: atom_id res chain seq x y z
N LEU A 1 15.63 17.12 20.29
CA LEU A 1 14.70 16.91 19.16
C LEU A 1 13.36 17.60 19.40
N ALA A 2 12.66 17.38 20.53
CA ALA A 2 11.35 17.98 20.81
C ALA A 2 11.35 19.51 20.73
N GLU A 3 12.37 20.17 21.23
CA GLU A 3 12.51 21.62 21.17
C GLU A 3 12.75 22.10 19.73
N TRP A 4 13.54 21.38 18.96
CA TRP A 4 13.76 21.69 17.55
C TRP A 4 12.47 21.60 16.74
N HIS A 5 11.68 20.52 16.91
CA HIS A 5 10.42 20.32 16.20
C HIS A 5 9.33 21.36 16.55
N ARG A 6 9.43 22.03 17.69
CA ARG A 6 8.50 23.12 18.04
C ARG A 6 8.66 24.36 17.17
N HIS A 7 9.85 24.58 16.63
CA HIS A 7 10.23 25.82 15.95
C HIS A 7 10.57 25.65 14.48
N VAL A 8 10.74 24.40 14.03
CA VAL A 8 11.14 24.10 12.66
C VAL A 8 10.10 23.19 12.01
N PRO A 9 9.41 23.65 10.95
CA PRO A 9 8.54 22.80 10.18
C PRO A 9 9.29 21.56 9.67
N THR A 10 8.76 20.39 9.91
CA THR A 10 9.40 19.13 9.55
C THR A 10 8.41 18.27 8.77
N TYR A 11 8.84 17.82 7.62
CA TYR A 11 8.10 16.87 6.78
C TYR A 11 8.86 15.57 6.71
N PHE A 12 8.12 14.46 6.69
CA PHE A 12 8.71 13.12 6.76
C PHE A 12 8.37 12.34 5.50
N THR A 13 9.35 11.60 4.98
CA THR A 13 9.14 10.57 3.95
C THR A 13 9.49 9.23 4.56
N ALA A 14 8.70 8.21 4.28
CA ALA A 14 9.00 6.85 4.70
C ALA A 14 9.83 6.14 3.63
N ASP A 15 10.79 5.36 4.08
CA ASP A 15 11.47 4.36 3.29
C ASP A 15 11.04 2.96 3.78
N ASP A 16 11.95 2.00 3.94
CA ASP A 16 11.62 0.66 4.43
C ASP A 16 11.96 0.47 5.91
N HIS A 17 13.09 1.00 6.34
CA HIS A 17 13.61 0.77 7.69
C HIS A 17 12.74 1.36 8.82
N GLU A 18 11.91 2.34 8.54
CA GLU A 18 10.91 2.84 9.49
C GLU A 18 9.82 1.80 9.76
N LEU A 19 9.64 0.85 8.84
CA LEU A 19 8.60 -0.16 8.87
C LEU A 19 9.19 -1.55 9.02
N ILE A 20 9.73 -2.09 7.94
CA ILE A 20 10.35 -3.42 7.86
C ILE A 20 11.41 -3.37 6.77
N ASN A 21 12.60 -3.88 7.05
CA ASN A 21 13.72 -3.92 6.11
C ASN A 21 13.32 -4.48 4.74
N ASP A 22 13.69 -3.76 3.69
CA ASP A 22 13.48 -4.11 2.29
C ASP A 22 12.01 -4.39 1.89
N ILE A 23 11.04 -3.88 2.65
CA ILE A 23 9.63 -4.14 2.33
C ILE A 23 9.10 -3.17 1.28
N TYR A 24 8.44 -3.71 0.28
CA TYR A 24 7.61 -2.97 -0.67
C TYR A 24 6.64 -3.89 -1.39
N GLY A 25 5.49 -3.33 -1.80
CA GLY A 25 4.42 -4.13 -2.36
C GLY A 25 3.91 -5.15 -1.32
N ALA A 26 3.65 -6.36 -1.74
CA ALA A 26 3.14 -7.44 -0.89
C ALA A 26 4.23 -8.27 -0.21
N GLY A 27 5.49 -7.86 -0.25
CA GLY A 27 6.60 -8.63 0.32
C GLY A 27 7.90 -7.87 0.36
N GLU A 28 8.95 -8.52 0.81
CA GLU A 28 10.33 -8.07 0.68
C GLU A 28 10.77 -8.11 -0.79
N THR A 29 11.95 -7.57 -1.05
CA THR A 29 12.54 -7.54 -2.41
C THR A 29 12.52 -8.92 -3.06
N GLY A 30 11.69 -9.06 -4.09
CA GLY A 30 11.57 -10.30 -4.86
C GLY A 30 10.87 -11.46 -4.16
N TYR A 31 10.49 -11.34 -2.89
CA TYR A 31 9.89 -12.41 -2.10
C TYR A 31 8.51 -12.03 -1.58
N VAL A 32 7.63 -13.02 -1.51
CA VAL A 32 6.37 -12.93 -0.77
C VAL A 32 6.71 -13.17 0.71
N ASN A 33 6.64 -12.14 1.53
CA ASN A 33 6.99 -12.21 2.93
C ASN A 33 5.76 -12.07 3.81
N ARG A 34 5.66 -12.91 4.84
CA ARG A 34 4.59 -12.87 5.85
C ARG A 34 4.53 -11.52 6.60
N ARG A 35 5.64 -10.80 6.71
CA ARG A 35 5.70 -9.49 7.35
C ARG A 35 5.03 -8.39 6.53
N ALA A 36 4.70 -8.64 5.27
CA ALA A 36 4.01 -7.67 4.42
C ALA A 36 2.69 -7.18 5.01
N VAL A 37 2.03 -7.98 5.85
CA VAL A 37 0.83 -7.56 6.57
C VAL A 37 1.06 -6.33 7.45
N PHE A 38 2.25 -6.15 7.98
CA PHE A 38 2.57 -5.02 8.84
C PHE A 38 2.80 -3.72 8.08
N ARG A 39 3.01 -3.76 6.77
CA ARG A 39 3.32 -2.58 5.98
C ARG A 39 2.24 -1.49 6.09
N ASP A 40 1.00 -1.80 5.83
CA ASP A 40 -0.08 -0.80 5.87
C ASP A 40 -0.40 -0.38 7.31
N ILE A 41 -0.30 -1.30 8.28
CA ILE A 41 -0.42 -0.97 9.70
C ILE A 41 0.68 0.00 10.11
N ALA A 42 1.92 -0.29 9.76
CA ALA A 42 3.06 0.54 10.12
C ALA A 42 3.06 1.88 9.36
N THR A 43 2.65 1.89 8.10
CA THR A 43 2.48 3.12 7.32
C THR A 43 1.39 4.02 7.94
N GLN A 44 0.30 3.44 8.43
CA GLN A 44 -0.74 4.19 9.14
C GLN A 44 -0.17 4.79 10.44
N ALA A 45 0.50 3.98 11.26
CA ALA A 45 1.12 4.46 12.49
C ALA A 45 2.20 5.53 12.24
N TRP A 46 3.04 5.33 11.24
CA TRP A 46 4.03 6.32 10.83
C TRP A 46 3.38 7.66 10.46
N PHE A 47 2.29 7.62 9.71
CA PHE A 47 1.54 8.83 9.36
C PHE A 47 0.96 9.51 10.60
N ASP A 48 0.32 8.76 11.47
CA ASP A 48 -0.37 9.30 12.64
C ASP A 48 0.58 9.94 13.66
N TYR A 49 1.81 9.43 13.77
CA TYR A 49 2.77 9.86 14.80
C TYR A 49 3.90 10.75 14.27
N LEU A 50 4.28 10.63 13.01
CA LEU A 50 5.40 11.39 12.44
C LEU A 50 4.97 12.30 11.30
N ALA A 51 4.21 11.79 10.34
CA ALA A 51 3.88 12.50 9.11
C ALA A 51 2.52 13.23 9.16
N TRP A 52 1.90 13.35 10.33
CA TRP A 52 0.61 14.03 10.50
C TRP A 52 0.61 15.49 10.01
N ALA A 53 1.77 16.14 9.98
CA ALA A 53 1.94 17.49 9.46
C ALA A 53 2.31 17.54 7.97
N ASN A 54 2.47 16.40 7.33
CA ASN A 54 2.76 16.37 5.90
C ASN A 54 1.57 16.93 5.11
N PRO A 55 1.84 17.76 4.10
CA PRO A 55 0.79 18.23 3.21
C PRO A 55 0.27 17.07 2.36
N THR A 56 -0.88 16.56 2.72
CA THR A 56 -1.58 15.54 1.93
C THR A 56 -2.97 16.04 1.58
N GLU A 57 -3.40 15.70 0.37
CA GLU A 57 -4.79 15.93 -0.08
C GLU A 57 -5.68 14.72 0.25
N HIS A 58 -5.11 13.68 0.91
CA HIS A 58 -5.73 12.37 1.08
C HIS A 58 -5.68 11.94 2.54
N ASP A 59 -6.84 11.97 3.21
CA ASP A 59 -6.96 11.62 4.63
C ASP A 59 -7.52 10.22 4.89
N ALA A 60 -7.82 9.45 3.82
CA ALA A 60 -8.38 8.12 3.96
C ALA A 60 -7.42 7.19 4.73
N PRO A 61 -7.85 6.61 5.87
CA PRO A 61 -7.04 5.64 6.59
C PRO A 61 -6.90 4.34 5.79
N ALA A 62 -5.92 3.52 6.16
CA ALA A 62 -5.80 2.18 5.60
C ALA A 62 -7.03 1.33 5.98
N HIS A 63 -7.53 0.54 5.05
CA HIS A 63 -8.62 -0.40 5.26
C HIS A 63 -8.09 -1.82 5.31
N PHE A 64 -8.64 -2.65 6.21
CA PHE A 64 -8.25 -4.04 6.40
C PHE A 64 -9.47 -4.95 6.31
N GLY A 65 -9.31 -6.12 5.69
CA GLY A 65 -10.39 -7.08 5.55
C GLY A 65 -9.92 -8.49 5.23
N SER A 66 -10.91 -9.38 5.02
CA SER A 66 -10.70 -10.77 4.65
C SER A 66 -11.67 -11.15 3.53
N ALA A 67 -11.13 -11.37 2.35
CA ALA A 67 -11.92 -11.59 1.15
C ALA A 67 -11.84 -13.02 0.61
N HIS A 68 -12.87 -13.41 -0.09
CA HIS A 68 -12.91 -14.62 -0.91
C HIS A 68 -12.43 -14.30 -2.33
N PHE A 69 -11.62 -15.21 -2.87
CA PHE A 69 -11.11 -15.21 -4.24
C PHE A 69 -11.50 -16.49 -4.94
N GLU A 70 -11.78 -16.39 -6.23
CA GLU A 70 -11.92 -17.54 -7.10
C GLU A 70 -10.82 -17.57 -8.14
N LYS A 71 -10.19 -18.72 -8.34
CA LYS A 71 -9.11 -18.90 -9.32
C LYS A 71 -9.53 -18.42 -10.70
N GLY A 72 -8.73 -17.52 -11.26
CA GLY A 72 -8.96 -16.93 -12.59
C GLY A 72 -9.97 -15.77 -12.61
N SER A 73 -10.63 -15.49 -11.48
CA SER A 73 -11.51 -14.32 -11.33
C SER A 73 -10.72 -13.04 -11.07
N ASP A 74 -11.24 -11.94 -11.59
CA ASP A 74 -10.80 -10.57 -11.27
C ASP A 74 -11.69 -9.91 -10.21
N VAL A 75 -12.57 -10.70 -9.56
CA VAL A 75 -13.48 -10.23 -8.51
C VAL A 75 -12.99 -10.72 -7.15
N LEU A 76 -12.88 -9.78 -6.23
CA LEU A 76 -12.68 -9.98 -4.81
C LEU A 76 -14.03 -9.76 -4.11
N GLU A 77 -14.41 -10.65 -3.18
CA GLU A 77 -15.64 -10.54 -2.39
C GLU A 77 -15.33 -10.56 -0.89
N ASP A 78 -15.69 -9.50 -0.19
CA ASP A 78 -15.62 -9.39 1.26
C ASP A 78 -17.02 -9.10 1.80
N PRO A 79 -17.70 -10.09 2.41
CA PRO A 79 -19.07 -9.91 2.89
C PRO A 79 -19.19 -8.94 4.07
N ASP A 80 -18.08 -8.66 4.75
CA ASP A 80 -18.05 -7.78 5.92
C ASP A 80 -17.68 -6.33 5.57
N ALA A 81 -17.31 -6.06 4.30
CA ALA A 81 -16.95 -4.73 3.82
C ALA A 81 -18.13 -3.99 3.19
N ASP A 82 -18.05 -2.66 3.22
CA ASP A 82 -18.83 -1.78 2.35
C ASP A 82 -17.89 -0.90 1.52
N PHE A 83 -17.49 -1.40 0.37
CA PHE A 83 -16.60 -0.69 -0.55
C PHE A 83 -17.22 0.56 -1.16
N THR A 84 -18.54 0.71 -1.12
CA THR A 84 -19.22 1.90 -1.62
C THR A 84 -19.08 3.08 -0.67
N SER A 85 -18.82 2.82 0.61
CA SER A 85 -18.57 3.84 1.63
C SER A 85 -17.10 4.26 1.73
N LEU A 86 -16.16 3.48 1.15
CA LEU A 86 -14.75 3.79 1.20
C LEU A 86 -14.36 4.86 0.15
N PRO A 87 -13.54 5.85 0.51
CA PRO A 87 -13.03 6.84 -0.42
C PRO A 87 -11.88 6.25 -1.25
N LEU A 88 -12.15 5.21 -2.05
CA LEU A 88 -11.14 4.47 -2.81
C LEU A 88 -10.34 5.36 -3.77
N ALA A 89 -10.91 6.50 -4.19
CA ALA A 89 -10.19 7.49 -4.99
C ALA A 89 -8.99 8.09 -4.24
N ASP A 90 -9.05 8.12 -2.90
CA ASP A 90 -8.03 8.68 -2.01
C ASP A 90 -7.15 7.59 -1.37
N MET A 91 -7.39 6.34 -1.69
CA MET A 91 -6.63 5.20 -1.19
C MET A 91 -5.58 4.73 -2.21
N ALA A 92 -4.63 3.93 -1.75
CA ALA A 92 -3.58 3.33 -2.56
C ALA A 92 -4.01 1.96 -3.11
N ASN A 93 -3.03 1.13 -3.49
CA ASN A 93 -3.27 -0.22 -3.99
C ASN A 93 -3.81 -1.15 -2.89
N LEU A 94 -4.50 -2.20 -3.33
CA LEU A 94 -4.88 -3.32 -2.48
C LEU A 94 -3.74 -4.33 -2.41
N HIS A 95 -3.44 -4.82 -1.21
CA HIS A 95 -2.42 -5.82 -0.97
C HIS A 95 -3.07 -7.05 -0.35
N VAL A 96 -2.94 -8.18 -1.03
CA VAL A 96 -3.32 -9.47 -0.47
C VAL A 96 -2.13 -10.01 0.32
N HIS A 97 -2.35 -10.24 1.60
CA HIS A 97 -1.32 -10.66 2.52
C HIS A 97 -1.11 -12.16 2.53
N TRP A 98 0.11 -12.53 2.86
CA TRP A 98 0.48 -13.87 3.20
C TRP A 98 0.14 -14.12 4.67
N GLY A 99 -0.83 -14.97 4.97
CA GLY A 99 -1.24 -15.29 6.33
C GLY A 99 -2.47 -14.51 6.81
N THR A 100 -2.54 -14.22 8.11
CA THR A 100 -3.72 -13.65 8.76
C THR A 100 -3.72 -12.12 8.75
N PRO A 101 -4.91 -11.47 8.84
CA PRO A 101 -5.02 -10.01 8.86
C PRO A 101 -4.53 -9.38 10.16
N THR A 102 -4.36 -10.17 11.20
CA THR A 102 -4.05 -9.68 12.54
C THR A 102 -2.57 -9.54 12.76
N ALA A 103 -2.15 -8.36 13.19
CA ALA A 103 -0.83 -8.14 13.75
C ALA A 103 -0.58 -9.08 14.95
N GLY A 104 0.66 -9.47 15.16
CA GLY A 104 1.04 -10.24 16.35
C GLY A 104 0.93 -11.76 16.22
N VAL A 105 0.76 -12.30 15.02
CA VAL A 105 0.86 -13.75 14.82
C VAL A 105 2.31 -14.18 15.05
N PRO A 106 2.54 -15.19 15.92
CA PRO A 106 3.90 -15.66 16.20
C PRO A 106 4.63 -16.13 14.96
N ASP A 107 5.82 -15.66 14.78
CA ASP A 107 6.68 -15.90 13.63
C ASP A 107 6.87 -17.39 13.31
N SER A 108 7.17 -18.19 14.33
CA SER A 108 7.44 -19.62 14.17
C SER A 108 6.27 -20.43 13.60
N LYS A 109 5.04 -19.93 13.76
CA LYS A 109 3.87 -20.62 13.21
C LYS A 109 3.60 -20.25 11.75
N LEU A 110 4.01 -19.06 11.33
CA LEU A 110 3.79 -18.60 9.96
C LEU A 110 4.87 -19.08 9.01
N ASP A 111 6.10 -19.27 9.47
CA ASP A 111 7.20 -19.79 8.66
C ASP A 111 6.93 -21.22 8.15
N ALA A 112 6.14 -22.00 8.91
CA ALA A 112 5.76 -23.36 8.54
C ALA A 112 4.53 -23.42 7.62
N GLN A 113 3.85 -22.30 7.36
CA GLN A 113 2.65 -22.26 6.53
C GLN A 113 3.03 -22.00 5.06
N PRO A 114 2.40 -22.72 4.13
CA PRO A 114 2.55 -22.37 2.71
C PRO A 114 2.01 -20.95 2.47
N GLY A 115 2.71 -20.18 1.68
CA GLY A 115 2.29 -18.84 1.30
C GLY A 115 0.93 -18.84 0.61
N ASN A 116 0.14 -17.79 0.80
CA ASN A 116 -1.10 -17.63 0.05
C ASN A 116 -0.77 -17.36 -1.42
N PRO A 117 -1.23 -18.19 -2.38
CA PRO A 117 -0.91 -18.01 -3.79
C PRO A 117 -1.48 -16.72 -4.39
N ASN A 118 -2.47 -16.10 -3.74
CA ASN A 118 -3.04 -14.81 -4.12
C ASN A 118 -2.25 -13.61 -3.55
N SER A 119 -1.21 -13.86 -2.76
CA SER A 119 -0.38 -12.79 -2.17
C SER A 119 0.28 -11.96 -3.27
N ALA A 120 -0.13 -10.71 -3.40
CA ALA A 120 0.32 -9.78 -4.42
C ALA A 120 -0.21 -8.35 -4.17
N VAL A 121 0.27 -7.42 -4.96
CA VAL A 121 -0.30 -6.07 -5.08
C VAL A 121 -1.36 -6.09 -6.19
N TYR A 122 -2.54 -5.60 -5.89
CA TYR A 122 -3.68 -5.53 -6.80
C TYR A 122 -4.05 -4.07 -7.07
N GLU A 123 -4.27 -3.75 -8.33
CA GLU A 123 -4.93 -2.50 -8.74
C GLU A 123 -6.44 -2.65 -8.54
N ILE A 124 -7.08 -1.74 -7.85
CA ILE A 124 -8.54 -1.65 -7.78
C ILE A 124 -9.03 -1.02 -9.09
N VAL A 125 -9.76 -1.79 -9.87
CA VAL A 125 -10.26 -1.34 -11.18
C VAL A 125 -11.60 -0.66 -11.04
N LYS A 126 -12.52 -1.27 -10.25
CA LYS A 126 -13.90 -0.79 -10.10
C LYS A 126 -14.55 -1.37 -8.85
N VAL A 127 -15.44 -0.58 -8.24
CA VAL A 127 -16.40 -1.06 -7.25
C VAL A 127 -17.59 -1.69 -7.99
N LEU A 128 -17.87 -2.95 -7.72
CA LEU A 128 -18.99 -3.69 -8.33
C LEU A 128 -20.24 -3.72 -7.44
N GLY A 129 -20.06 -3.44 -6.16
CA GLY A 129 -21.12 -3.42 -5.16
C GLY A 129 -20.56 -3.23 -3.77
N PRO A 130 -21.39 -3.22 -2.72
CA PRO A 130 -20.92 -2.97 -1.36
C PRO A 130 -19.79 -3.90 -0.93
N ASN A 131 -19.87 -5.17 -1.29
CA ASN A 131 -18.94 -6.21 -0.87
C ASN A 131 -18.06 -6.78 -2.01
N LYS A 132 -18.02 -6.12 -3.17
CA LYS A 132 -17.29 -6.62 -4.35
C LYS A 132 -16.44 -5.56 -5.02
N LEU A 133 -15.18 -5.92 -5.28
CA LEU A 133 -14.24 -5.14 -6.07
C LEU A 133 -13.80 -5.92 -7.31
N GLN A 134 -13.65 -5.22 -8.42
CA GLN A 134 -12.87 -5.71 -9.55
C GLN A 134 -11.42 -5.29 -9.37
N VAL A 135 -10.50 -6.25 -9.49
CA VAL A 135 -9.08 -6.09 -9.21
C VAL A 135 -8.19 -6.68 -10.31
N LYS A 136 -6.95 -6.24 -10.38
CA LYS A 136 -5.89 -6.81 -11.23
C LYS A 136 -4.62 -7.00 -10.41
N PRO A 137 -3.91 -8.14 -10.61
CA PRO A 137 -4.16 -9.26 -11.54
C PRO A 137 -5.35 -10.12 -11.11
N VAL A 138 -5.69 -11.14 -11.91
CA VAL A 138 -6.68 -12.16 -11.54
C VAL A 138 -6.16 -13.05 -10.42
N ALA A 139 -7.06 -13.63 -9.64
CA ALA A 139 -6.71 -14.54 -8.56
C ALA A 139 -6.05 -15.83 -9.09
N LYS A 140 -5.02 -16.30 -8.40
CA LYS A 140 -4.27 -17.51 -8.75
C LYS A 140 -4.87 -18.78 -8.16
N ALA A 141 -5.63 -18.65 -7.08
CA ALA A 141 -6.25 -19.77 -6.38
C ALA A 141 -7.59 -19.37 -5.77
N THR A 142 -8.47 -20.36 -5.57
CA THR A 142 -9.70 -20.20 -4.82
C THR A 142 -9.40 -20.30 -3.32
N GLY A 143 -9.99 -19.40 -2.54
CA GLY A 143 -9.88 -19.40 -1.09
C GLY A 143 -10.01 -18.02 -0.47
N ARG A 144 -9.92 -17.97 0.86
CA ARG A 144 -9.90 -16.69 1.60
C ARG A 144 -8.48 -16.19 1.78
N ALA A 145 -8.35 -14.89 1.76
CA ALA A 145 -7.10 -14.20 2.06
C ALA A 145 -7.37 -12.88 2.76
N SER A 146 -6.45 -12.51 3.63
CA SER A 146 -6.43 -11.18 4.25
C SER A 146 -5.90 -10.16 3.27
N TYR A 147 -6.46 -8.98 3.30
CA TYR A 147 -6.01 -7.88 2.46
C TYR A 147 -6.00 -6.56 3.25
N SER A 148 -5.27 -5.61 2.71
CA SER A 148 -5.38 -4.21 3.09
C SER A 148 -5.43 -3.32 1.85
N ILE A 149 -6.06 -2.16 1.98
CA ILE A 149 -5.99 -1.07 1.02
C ILE A 149 -5.22 0.04 1.71
N GLY A 150 -4.04 0.36 1.18
CA GLY A 150 -3.15 1.34 1.80
C GLY A 150 -3.66 2.76 1.66
N ARG A 151 -3.15 3.65 2.50
CA ARG A 151 -3.38 5.09 2.37
C ARG A 151 -2.40 5.71 1.38
N ARG A 152 -2.75 6.87 0.85
CA ARG A 152 -1.79 7.69 0.10
C ARG A 152 -0.98 8.55 1.04
N CYS A 153 0.34 8.47 0.92
CA CYS A 153 1.29 9.18 1.77
C CYS A 153 2.14 10.21 1.00
N TYR A 154 1.89 10.41 -0.29
CA TYR A 154 2.59 11.42 -1.06
C TYR A 154 1.86 12.77 -1.05
N GLY A 155 2.60 13.84 -1.18
CA GLY A 155 2.05 15.18 -1.15
C GLY A 155 2.98 16.23 -1.73
N LYS A 156 2.50 17.47 -1.82
CA LYS A 156 3.25 18.61 -2.35
C LYS A 156 3.09 19.81 -1.44
N PHE A 157 4.14 20.58 -1.28
CA PHE A 157 4.08 21.92 -0.69
C PHE A 157 4.97 22.89 -1.45
N THR A 158 4.71 24.18 -1.29
CA THR A 158 5.45 25.25 -1.95
C THR A 158 6.05 26.17 -0.91
N VAL A 159 7.33 26.48 -1.07
CA VAL A 159 8.00 27.50 -0.25
C VAL A 159 8.58 28.53 -1.21
N SER A 160 8.06 29.76 -1.15
CA SER A 160 8.41 30.83 -2.09
C SER A 160 8.15 30.40 -3.54
N ASN A 161 9.19 30.29 -4.35
CA ASN A 161 9.16 29.87 -5.75
C ASN A 161 9.62 28.40 -5.96
N CYS A 162 9.71 27.63 -4.91
CA CYS A 162 10.14 26.23 -4.98
C CYS A 162 8.98 25.29 -4.61
N ASP A 163 8.72 24.34 -5.47
CA ASP A 163 7.78 23.24 -5.22
C ASP A 163 8.50 21.98 -4.73
N PHE A 164 8.02 21.40 -3.64
CA PHE A 164 8.56 20.19 -3.05
C PHE A 164 7.56 19.06 -3.20
N PHE A 165 7.98 17.94 -3.77
CA PHE A 165 7.16 16.75 -3.96
C PHE A 165 7.66 15.65 -3.01
N LEU A 166 6.86 15.31 -2.01
CA LEU A 166 7.10 14.18 -1.12
C LEU A 166 6.55 12.92 -1.77
N LEU A 167 7.41 11.96 -2.04
CA LEU A 167 7.05 10.75 -2.77
C LEU A 167 6.91 9.56 -1.81
N ASP A 168 5.92 8.71 -2.10
CA ASP A 168 5.77 7.39 -1.49
C ASP A 168 6.33 6.33 -2.45
N THR A 169 7.52 5.84 -2.17
CA THR A 169 8.21 4.84 -2.98
C THR A 169 7.93 3.41 -2.55
N ARG A 170 7.10 3.19 -1.53
CA ARG A 170 6.87 1.88 -0.92
C ARG A 170 5.44 1.36 -1.13
N THR A 171 4.42 2.17 -0.86
CA THR A 171 3.02 1.72 -0.88
C THR A 171 2.52 1.40 -2.29
N HIS A 172 2.93 2.19 -3.28
CA HIS A 172 2.47 2.04 -4.67
C HIS A 172 3.31 1.08 -5.51
N ARG A 173 4.38 0.57 -4.93
CA ARG A 173 5.33 -0.29 -5.60
C ARG A 173 4.75 -1.69 -5.78
N ASN A 174 4.86 -2.26 -6.98
CA ASN A 174 4.53 -3.66 -7.17
C ASN A 174 5.69 -4.56 -6.70
N LEU A 175 5.39 -5.83 -6.48
CA LEU A 175 6.40 -6.81 -6.13
C LEU A 175 7.43 -6.95 -7.27
N HIS A 176 8.68 -6.66 -6.98
CA HIS A 176 9.77 -6.83 -7.93
C HIS A 176 10.30 -8.27 -7.89
N ASN A 177 10.69 -8.78 -9.02
CA ASN A 177 11.36 -10.06 -9.13
C ASN A 177 12.88 -9.80 -9.24
N VAL A 178 13.65 -10.32 -8.28
CA VAL A 178 15.12 -10.17 -8.26
C VAL A 178 15.80 -10.84 -9.45
N ASP A 179 15.21 -11.91 -10.00
CA ASP A 179 15.72 -12.62 -11.16
C ASP A 179 15.43 -11.88 -12.48
N HIS A 180 14.52 -10.91 -12.45
CA HIS A 180 14.12 -10.12 -13.62
C HIS A 180 13.98 -8.65 -13.25
N PRO A 181 15.06 -7.96 -12.86
CA PRO A 181 15.02 -6.56 -12.41
C PRO A 181 14.56 -5.59 -13.52
N ASP A 182 14.81 -5.95 -14.79
CA ASP A 182 14.45 -5.12 -15.96
C ASP A 182 13.01 -5.33 -16.43
N ASN A 183 12.15 -5.95 -15.62
CA ASN A 183 10.77 -6.15 -15.98
C ASN A 183 10.07 -4.80 -16.28
N PRO A 184 9.61 -4.57 -17.52
CA PRO A 184 9.00 -3.28 -17.90
C PRO A 184 7.67 -3.01 -17.18
N LYS A 185 7.11 -4.00 -16.50
CA LYS A 185 5.90 -3.85 -15.67
C LYS A 185 6.24 -3.47 -14.22
N ALA A 186 7.53 -3.48 -13.84
CA ALA A 186 7.93 -3.05 -12.52
C ALA A 186 7.68 -1.55 -12.37
N THR A 187 7.12 -1.15 -11.23
CA THR A 187 6.86 0.26 -10.92
C THR A 187 7.16 0.56 -9.47
N MET A 188 7.78 1.69 -9.23
CA MET A 188 8.05 2.20 -7.88
C MET A 188 6.90 3.10 -7.38
N LEU A 189 6.45 4.01 -8.22
CA LEU A 189 5.46 5.03 -7.86
C LEU A 189 4.01 4.62 -8.18
N GLY A 190 3.83 3.57 -8.97
CA GLY A 190 2.51 3.26 -9.52
C GLY A 190 2.03 4.29 -10.53
N LYS A 191 0.95 3.99 -11.25
CA LYS A 191 0.43 4.87 -12.30
C LYS A 191 -0.11 6.17 -11.76
N GLN A 192 -0.78 6.11 -10.63
CA GLN A 192 -1.53 7.22 -10.05
C GLN A 192 -0.60 8.31 -9.53
N GLN A 193 0.36 7.95 -8.67
CA GLN A 193 1.34 8.89 -8.16
C GLN A 193 2.25 9.44 -9.26
N LEU A 194 2.66 8.58 -10.22
CA LEU A 194 3.46 9.02 -11.36
C LEU A 194 2.73 10.06 -12.23
N LYS A 195 1.41 9.87 -12.44
CA LYS A 195 0.60 10.87 -13.15
C LYS A 195 0.53 12.18 -12.36
N TRP A 196 0.24 12.12 -11.08
CA TRP A 196 0.19 13.28 -10.19
C TRP A 196 1.51 14.05 -10.18
N LEU A 197 2.65 13.36 -10.07
CA LEU A 197 3.97 13.97 -10.10
C LEU A 197 4.25 14.68 -11.43
N LYS A 198 3.99 14.01 -12.56
CA LYS A 198 4.17 14.60 -13.89
C LYS A 198 3.30 15.84 -14.12
N ASP A 199 2.05 15.77 -13.68
CA ASP A 199 1.12 16.89 -13.80
C ASP A 199 1.50 18.03 -12.87
N GLY A 200 2.02 17.73 -11.68
CA GLY A 200 2.55 18.70 -10.74
C GLY A 200 3.77 19.44 -11.27
N ILE A 201 4.78 18.72 -11.77
CA ILE A 201 6.00 19.30 -12.34
C ILE A 201 5.69 20.21 -13.55
N ARG A 202 4.70 19.85 -14.38
CA ARG A 202 4.34 20.69 -15.54
C ARG A 202 3.67 22.02 -15.16
N LYS A 203 3.12 22.11 -13.96
CA LYS A 203 2.43 23.28 -13.43
C LYS A 203 3.27 24.12 -12.48
N SER A 204 4.44 23.62 -12.15
CA SER A 204 5.40 24.22 -11.23
C SER A 204 6.21 25.35 -11.84
#